data_e70dd9f97147bdd8375aaee154a43ab0
#
_entry.id   e70dd9f97147bdd8375aaee154a43ab0
#
_cell.length_a   1.000
_cell.length_b   1.000
_cell.length_c   1.000
_cell.angle_alpha   90.00
_cell.angle_beta   90.00
_cell.angle_gamma   90.00
#
_symmetry.space_group_name_H-M   'P 1'
#
loop_
_entity.id
_entity.type
_entity.pdbx_description
1 polymer ?
#
loop_
_entity_poly.entity_id
_entity_poly.type
_entity_poly.pdbx_seq_one_letter_code
_entity_poly.pdbx_strand_id
1 'polypeptide(L)'
;VKVKAAYLLAATCVLQLCACGNQDEITRAKIAEAAVTGRQAAQAVGNYVKKHGRFPSYLEEAYVRPRALPDIKLMSVDQKTGLLRIALSFRPVEGKSLLFVPTRNKDKSVVWRCTSEDIAPEYLPESCR
;
A
#
# COMPACT_ATOMS: atom_id res chain seq x y z
N VAL A 1 63.11 7.91 -3.95
CA VAL A 1 62.36 6.80 -4.56
C VAL A 1 61.57 6.00 -3.52
N LYS A 2 61.04 6.62 -2.47
CA LYS A 2 60.24 5.90 -1.44
C LYS A 2 58.96 6.65 -1.02
N VAL A 3 58.22 7.26 -1.93
CA VAL A 3 56.97 8.01 -1.61
C VAL A 3 55.83 7.64 -2.57
N LYS A 4 55.72 6.41 -3.03
CA LYS A 4 54.62 5.99 -3.92
C LYS A 4 53.75 4.83 -3.43
N ALA A 5 53.80 4.51 -2.14
CA ALA A 5 53.02 3.37 -1.59
C ALA A 5 51.95 3.74 -0.56
N ALA A 6 51.67 5.03 -0.29
CA ALA A 6 50.75 5.43 0.78
C ALA A 6 49.39 5.99 0.33
N TYR A 7 49.08 6.03 -0.98
CA TYR A 7 47.82 6.63 -1.49
C TYR A 7 46.80 5.64 -2.00
N LEU A 8 46.98 4.35 -1.84
CA LEU A 8 46.05 3.34 -2.41
C LEU A 8 45.12 2.68 -1.38
N LEU A 9 45.10 3.13 -0.13
CA LEU A 9 44.26 2.52 0.93
C LEU A 9 43.11 3.39 1.43
N ALA A 10 42.91 4.58 0.87
CA ALA A 10 41.85 5.51 1.33
C ALA A 10 40.61 5.56 0.44
N ALA A 11 40.55 4.82 -0.67
CA ALA A 11 39.46 4.93 -1.65
C ALA A 11 38.36 3.86 -1.53
N THR A 12 38.45 2.92 -0.61
CA THR A 12 37.48 1.79 -0.54
C THR A 12 36.44 1.88 0.56
N CYS A 13 36.36 2.97 1.33
CA CYS A 13 35.45 3.06 2.47
C CYS A 13 34.19 3.94 2.26
N VAL A 14 33.98 4.51 1.07
CA VAL A 14 32.87 5.46 0.83
C VAL A 14 31.64 4.83 0.14
N LEU A 15 31.72 3.60 -0.36
CA LEU A 15 30.65 2.98 -1.15
C LEU A 15 29.65 2.12 -0.36
N GLN A 16 29.77 1.98 0.95
CA GLN A 16 28.91 1.08 1.73
C GLN A 16 27.79 1.77 2.52
N LEU A 17 27.66 3.10 2.49
CA LEU A 17 26.66 3.83 3.28
C LEU A 17 25.36 4.14 2.52
N CYS A 18 25.25 3.84 1.23
CA CYS A 18 24.05 4.16 0.44
C CYS A 18 23.01 3.03 0.31
N ALA A 19 23.27 1.82 0.85
CA ALA A 19 22.38 0.68 0.60
C ALA A 19 21.14 0.64 1.52
N CYS A 20 21.16 1.26 2.70
CA CYS A 20 20.02 1.19 3.64
C CYS A 20 18.89 2.18 3.32
N GLY A 21 19.19 3.36 2.75
CA GLY A 21 18.16 4.35 2.40
C GLY A 21 17.30 3.93 1.21
N ASN A 22 17.86 3.20 0.26
CA ASN A 22 17.17 2.80 -0.98
C ASN A 22 16.06 1.75 -0.75
N GLN A 23 16.23 0.81 0.19
CA GLN A 23 15.24 -0.23 0.48
C GLN A 23 13.98 0.35 1.13
N ASP A 24 14.12 1.29 2.05
CA ASP A 24 12.98 1.94 2.70
C ASP A 24 12.19 2.81 1.71
N GLU A 25 12.87 3.51 0.80
CA GLU A 25 12.22 4.28 -0.26
C GLU A 25 11.44 3.38 -1.22
N ILE A 26 12.01 2.25 -1.63
CA ILE A 26 11.34 1.25 -2.46
C ILE A 26 10.10 0.72 -1.73
N THR A 27 10.22 0.40 -0.45
CA THR A 27 9.10 -0.06 0.37
C THR A 27 7.97 0.96 0.44
N ARG A 28 8.29 2.24 0.70
CA ARG A 28 7.30 3.33 0.70
C ARG A 28 6.63 3.51 -0.66
N ALA A 29 7.40 3.47 -1.75
CA ALA A 29 6.88 3.60 -3.10
C ALA A 29 5.87 2.48 -3.44
N LYS A 30 6.19 1.23 -3.11
CA LYS A 30 5.30 0.09 -3.33
C LYS A 30 4.02 0.17 -2.49
N ILE A 31 4.12 0.60 -1.23
CA ILE A 31 2.95 0.81 -0.37
C ILE A 31 2.07 1.94 -0.93
N ALA A 32 2.67 3.04 -1.40
CA ALA A 32 1.94 4.14 -2.01
C ALA A 32 1.19 3.69 -3.28
N GLU A 33 1.80 2.84 -4.11
CA GLU A 33 1.18 2.27 -5.30
C GLU A 33 0.02 1.32 -4.92
N ALA A 34 0.19 0.47 -3.91
CA ALA A 34 -0.89 -0.35 -3.37
C ALA A 34 -2.04 0.50 -2.81
N ALA A 35 -1.74 1.64 -2.18
CA ALA A 35 -2.75 2.57 -1.69
C ALA A 35 -3.52 3.24 -2.84
N VAL A 36 -2.87 3.55 -3.97
CA VAL A 36 -3.57 4.04 -5.18
C VAL A 36 -4.54 2.98 -5.70
N THR A 37 -4.09 1.73 -5.81
CA THR A 37 -4.93 0.60 -6.23
C THR A 37 -6.12 0.42 -5.30
N GLY A 38 -5.90 0.49 -3.98
CA GLY A 38 -6.96 0.42 -2.98
C GLY A 38 -7.98 1.54 -3.10
N ARG A 39 -7.56 2.79 -3.37
CA ARG A 39 -8.47 3.91 -3.61
C ARG A 39 -9.34 3.70 -4.85
N GLN A 40 -8.78 3.16 -5.92
CA GLN A 40 -9.55 2.84 -7.13
C GLN A 40 -10.61 1.77 -6.84
N ALA A 41 -10.26 0.72 -6.10
CA ALA A 41 -11.20 -0.30 -5.67
C ALA A 41 -12.27 0.28 -4.73
N ALA A 42 -11.88 1.12 -3.77
CA ALA A 42 -12.79 1.81 -2.87
C ALA A 42 -13.81 2.69 -3.61
N GLN A 43 -13.35 3.42 -4.64
CA GLN A 43 -14.24 4.23 -5.48
C GLN A 43 -15.24 3.35 -6.25
N ALA A 44 -14.82 2.23 -6.80
CA ALA A 44 -15.71 1.30 -7.49
C ALA A 44 -16.75 0.70 -6.54
N VAL A 45 -16.33 0.29 -5.32
CA VAL A 45 -17.25 -0.17 -4.26
C VAL A 45 -18.22 0.95 -3.86
N GLY A 46 -17.77 2.20 -3.73
CA GLY A 46 -18.63 3.34 -3.44
C GLY A 46 -19.70 3.56 -4.51
N ASN A 47 -19.33 3.45 -5.79
CA ASN A 47 -20.29 3.53 -6.91
C ASN A 47 -21.30 2.39 -6.87
N TYR A 48 -20.87 1.18 -6.52
CA TYR A 48 -21.75 0.03 -6.31
C TYR A 48 -22.78 0.30 -5.20
N VAL A 49 -22.32 0.81 -4.04
CA VAL A 49 -23.20 1.15 -2.90
C VAL A 49 -24.21 2.21 -3.30
N LYS A 50 -23.81 3.24 -4.04
CA LYS A 50 -24.72 4.29 -4.51
C LYS A 50 -25.84 3.73 -5.38
N LYS A 51 -25.52 2.74 -6.23
CA LYS A 51 -26.48 2.10 -7.14
C LYS A 51 -27.36 1.06 -6.44
N HIS A 52 -26.79 0.25 -5.54
CA HIS A 52 -27.45 -0.92 -4.96
C HIS A 52 -27.89 -0.76 -3.50
N GLY A 53 -27.42 0.28 -2.80
CA GLY A 53 -27.75 0.57 -1.39
C GLY A 53 -27.08 -0.36 -0.37
N ARG A 54 -26.24 -1.27 -0.80
CA ARG A 54 -25.50 -2.23 0.03
C ARG A 54 -24.05 -2.36 -0.41
N PHE A 55 -23.18 -2.85 0.45
CA PHE A 55 -21.83 -3.24 0.04
C PHE A 55 -21.87 -4.54 -0.79
N PRO A 56 -20.93 -4.72 -1.73
CA PRO A 56 -20.82 -5.95 -2.49
C PRO A 56 -20.37 -7.11 -1.60
N SER A 57 -20.77 -8.33 -1.94
CA SER A 57 -20.33 -9.54 -1.23
C SER A 57 -18.88 -9.91 -1.60
N TYR A 58 -18.46 -9.54 -2.80
CA TYR A 58 -17.12 -9.72 -3.35
C TYR A 58 -16.83 -8.60 -4.36
N LEU A 59 -15.57 -8.34 -4.61
CA LEU A 59 -15.12 -7.16 -5.38
C LEU A 59 -15.58 -7.17 -6.85
N GLU A 60 -15.77 -8.34 -7.42
CA GLU A 60 -16.22 -8.51 -8.80
C GLU A 60 -17.63 -7.96 -9.04
N GLU A 61 -18.50 -7.94 -8.03
CA GLU A 61 -19.81 -7.28 -8.11
C GLU A 61 -19.68 -5.78 -8.38
N ALA A 62 -18.62 -5.17 -7.88
CA ALA A 62 -18.28 -3.76 -8.12
C ALA A 62 -17.36 -3.57 -9.35
N TYR A 63 -17.26 -4.58 -10.21
CA TYR A 63 -16.38 -4.59 -11.40
C TYR A 63 -14.89 -4.44 -11.07
N VAL A 64 -14.50 -4.64 -9.82
CA VAL A 64 -13.10 -4.72 -9.43
C VAL A 64 -12.63 -6.16 -9.66
N ARG A 65 -11.75 -6.34 -10.62
CA ARG A 65 -11.09 -7.63 -10.83
C ARG A 65 -9.76 -7.61 -10.10
N PRO A 66 -9.62 -8.35 -9.00
CA PRO A 66 -8.34 -8.54 -8.35
C PRO A 66 -7.44 -9.32 -9.33
N ARG A 67 -6.69 -8.61 -10.13
CA ARG A 67 -5.59 -9.24 -10.87
C ARG A 67 -4.49 -9.56 -9.87
N ALA A 68 -3.74 -10.63 -10.11
CA ALA A 68 -2.50 -10.86 -9.40
C ALA A 68 -1.57 -9.66 -9.68
N LEU A 69 -1.58 -8.70 -8.77
CA LEU A 69 -0.68 -7.56 -8.80
C LEU A 69 0.61 -7.97 -8.08
N PRO A 70 1.79 -7.63 -8.59
CA PRO A 70 3.07 -8.13 -8.08
C PRO A 70 3.26 -7.94 -6.57
N ASP A 71 2.72 -6.85 -6.03
CA ASP A 71 2.91 -6.43 -4.63
C ASP A 71 1.66 -6.61 -3.75
N ILE A 72 0.57 -7.14 -4.31
CA ILE A 72 -0.69 -7.37 -3.60
C ILE A 72 -1.00 -8.87 -3.60
N LYS A 73 -1.11 -9.45 -2.39
CA LYS A 73 -1.45 -10.86 -2.19
C LYS A 73 -2.95 -11.11 -2.30
N LEU A 74 -3.75 -10.20 -1.75
CA LEU A 74 -5.20 -10.34 -1.67
C LEU A 74 -5.87 -8.98 -1.53
N MET A 75 -6.97 -8.79 -2.26
CA MET A 75 -7.93 -7.71 -2.01
C MET A 75 -9.27 -8.32 -1.65
N SER A 76 -9.91 -7.82 -0.60
CA SER A 76 -11.21 -8.30 -0.15
C SER A 76 -12.08 -7.17 0.40
N VAL A 77 -13.38 -7.34 0.32
CA VAL A 77 -14.38 -6.45 0.91
C VAL A 77 -15.25 -7.24 1.89
N ASP A 78 -15.50 -6.66 3.06
CA ASP A 78 -16.48 -7.20 4.00
C ASP A 78 -17.87 -6.66 3.68
N GLN A 79 -18.81 -7.55 3.40
CA GLN A 79 -20.17 -7.16 2.99
C GLN A 79 -20.94 -6.41 4.09
N LYS A 80 -20.68 -6.71 5.37
CA LYS A 80 -21.42 -6.10 6.48
C LYS A 80 -20.90 -4.72 6.80
N THR A 81 -19.59 -4.56 6.86
CA THR A 81 -18.92 -3.32 7.28
C THR A 81 -18.48 -2.45 6.12
N GLY A 82 -18.31 -3.04 4.93
CA GLY A 82 -17.72 -2.40 3.77
C GLY A 82 -16.21 -2.25 3.84
N LEU A 83 -15.57 -2.76 4.89
CA LEU A 83 -14.11 -2.69 5.05
C LEU A 83 -13.42 -3.34 3.85
N LEU A 84 -12.63 -2.56 3.15
CA LEU A 84 -11.78 -3.03 2.06
C LEU A 84 -10.36 -3.25 2.58
N ARG A 85 -9.84 -4.44 2.40
CA ARG A 85 -8.49 -4.86 2.84
C ARG A 85 -7.61 -5.15 1.64
N ILE A 86 -6.40 -4.60 1.66
CA ILE A 86 -5.34 -4.86 0.68
C ILE A 86 -4.16 -5.50 1.41
N ALA A 87 -4.01 -6.81 1.30
CA ALA A 87 -2.88 -7.55 1.88
C ALA A 87 -1.68 -7.50 0.93
N LEU A 88 -0.52 -7.17 1.48
CA LEU A 88 0.72 -6.99 0.73
C LEU A 88 1.52 -8.31 0.64
N SER A 89 2.33 -8.46 -0.43
CA SER A 89 3.06 -9.69 -0.73
C SER A 89 4.58 -9.53 -0.76
N PHE A 90 5.13 -8.41 -0.30
CA PHE A 90 6.56 -8.13 -0.37
C PHE A 90 7.17 -7.78 0.99
N ARG A 91 8.44 -8.11 1.17
CA ARG A 91 9.18 -7.78 2.40
C ARG A 91 9.56 -6.28 2.43
N PRO A 92 9.56 -5.64 3.60
CA PRO A 92 9.37 -6.19 4.95
C PRO A 92 7.90 -6.23 5.42
N VAL A 93 6.93 -5.92 4.56
CA VAL A 93 5.50 -5.77 4.90
C VAL A 93 4.65 -6.95 4.41
N GLU A 94 5.26 -8.09 4.09
CA GLU A 94 4.53 -9.28 3.66
C GLU A 94 3.48 -9.71 4.68
N GLY A 95 2.24 -9.92 4.20
CA GLY A 95 1.09 -10.28 5.02
C GLY A 95 0.44 -9.13 5.78
N LYS A 96 1.06 -7.96 5.82
CA LYS A 96 0.47 -6.74 6.40
C LYS A 96 -0.52 -6.11 5.43
N SER A 97 -1.42 -5.26 5.95
CA SER A 97 -2.55 -4.78 5.16
C SER A 97 -2.76 -3.27 5.25
N LEU A 98 -3.13 -2.68 4.11
CA LEU A 98 -3.82 -1.40 4.07
C LEU A 98 -5.33 -1.64 4.23
N LEU A 99 -5.99 -0.78 4.99
CA LEU A 99 -7.42 -0.81 5.27
C LEU A 99 -8.07 0.45 4.73
N PHE A 100 -9.15 0.28 3.96
CA PHE A 100 -10.01 1.38 3.54
C PHE A 100 -11.33 1.25 4.28
N VAL A 101 -11.54 2.18 5.21
CA VAL A 101 -12.70 2.21 6.13
C VAL A 101 -13.75 3.13 5.55
N PRO A 102 -14.96 2.62 5.22
CA PRO A 102 -16.02 3.42 4.66
C PRO A 102 -16.82 4.16 5.73
N THR A 103 -17.28 5.37 5.38
CA THR A 103 -18.34 6.07 6.09
C THR A 103 -19.45 6.37 5.08
N ARG A 104 -20.67 5.87 5.35
CA ARG A 104 -21.84 6.13 4.50
C ARG A 104 -22.50 7.44 4.89
N ASN A 105 -22.76 8.27 3.90
CA ASN A 105 -23.53 9.49 4.04
C ASN A 105 -25.03 9.25 3.81
N LYS A 106 -25.86 10.20 4.20
CA LYS A 106 -27.32 10.14 4.00
C LYS A 106 -27.74 10.07 2.54
N ASP A 107 -26.95 10.63 1.63
CA ASP A 107 -27.13 10.61 0.18
C ASP A 107 -26.66 9.32 -0.49
N LYS A 108 -26.31 8.28 0.30
CA LYS A 108 -25.74 7.00 -0.12
C LYS A 108 -24.31 7.06 -0.67
N SER A 109 -23.68 8.23 -0.67
CA SER A 109 -22.26 8.33 -0.99
C SER A 109 -21.42 7.69 0.11
N VAL A 110 -20.21 7.23 -0.24
CA VAL A 110 -19.26 6.62 0.68
C VAL A 110 -17.97 7.43 0.66
N VAL A 111 -17.55 7.85 1.85
CA VAL A 111 -16.24 8.46 2.06
C VAL A 111 -15.30 7.40 2.63
N TRP A 112 -14.10 7.35 2.13
CA TRP A 112 -13.11 6.33 2.49
C TRP A 112 -11.93 6.93 3.24
N ARG A 113 -11.53 6.28 4.32
CA ARG A 113 -10.31 6.58 5.06
C ARG A 113 -9.33 5.43 4.92
N CYS A 114 -8.12 5.72 4.41
CA CYS A 114 -7.03 4.75 4.38
C CYS A 114 -6.32 4.73 5.73
N THR A 115 -5.96 3.53 6.21
CA THR A 115 -5.18 3.32 7.43
C THR A 115 -4.49 1.97 7.40
N SER A 116 -3.69 1.66 8.41
CA SER A 116 -3.14 0.32 8.67
C SER A 116 -2.97 0.13 10.16
N GLU A 117 -3.14 -1.12 10.62
CA GLU A 117 -2.94 -1.52 12.02
C GLU A 117 -1.58 -2.20 12.25
N ASP A 118 -0.93 -2.62 11.18
CA ASP A 118 0.26 -3.48 11.24
C ASP A 118 1.46 -2.99 10.43
N ILE A 119 1.28 -1.94 9.61
CA ILE A 119 2.38 -1.28 8.88
C ILE A 119 2.87 -0.09 9.71
N ALA A 120 4.19 0.00 9.91
CA ALA A 120 4.79 1.11 10.62
C ALA A 120 4.49 2.46 9.92
N PRO A 121 4.14 3.53 10.67
CA PRO A 121 3.69 4.80 10.10
C PRO A 121 4.68 5.44 9.13
N GLU A 122 5.99 5.24 9.32
CA GLU A 122 7.04 5.76 8.45
C GLU A 122 7.01 5.18 7.03
N TYR A 123 6.38 4.03 6.83
CA TYR A 123 6.19 3.43 5.51
C TYR A 123 4.87 3.83 4.85
N LEU A 124 3.92 4.36 5.63
CA LEU A 124 2.61 4.74 5.09
C LEU A 124 2.68 6.09 4.36
N PRO A 125 1.98 6.22 3.22
CA PRO A 125 1.73 7.54 2.63
C PRO A 125 0.89 8.40 3.59
N GLU A 126 1.01 9.72 3.53
CA GLU A 126 0.28 10.64 4.41
C GLU A 126 -1.23 10.39 4.41
N SER A 127 -1.78 10.02 3.26
CA SER A 127 -3.21 9.71 3.11
C SER A 127 -3.67 8.45 3.84
N CYS A 128 -2.74 7.68 4.43
CA CYS A 128 -3.01 6.44 5.16
C CYS A 128 -2.46 6.45 6.61
N ARG A 129 -2.00 7.61 7.08
CA ARG A 129 -1.55 7.83 8.47
C ARG A 129 -2.69 8.28 9.38
#